data_9b6065d5fc310631507b466faf3ea946
#
_entry.id   9b6065d5fc310631507b466faf3ea946
#
_cell.length_a   1.000
_cell.length_b   1.000
_cell.length_c   1.000
_cell.angle_alpha   90.00
_cell.angle_beta   90.00
_cell.angle_gamma   90.00
#
_symmetry.space_group_name_H-M   'P 1'
#
loop_
_entity.id
_entity.type
_entity.pdbx_description
1 polymer ?
#
loop_
_entity_poly.entity_id
_entity_poly.type
_entity_poly.pdbx_seq_one_letter_code
_entity_poly.pdbx_strand_id
1 'polypeptide(L)'
;YYIMIDASLFDMPVHRLRLFRQIKAKSVLGFNKWPSIKHYSHSFDFDCQRWHVTKTFELIADYLQLDTRGLDAYDLAVPGPIMQEVAQYLASLSGKAVVINIFAGHADRSLSQTQLAELLDKLLARHPGSAAILLDHRREIRIPLPPEVVINPFNTLHHAMALIAQAELIISPDTSVVHMAAAWNKPLIAVYKDVLLNNRLWAPGYDNARQIIVKCGKVHQHRGLVDRIIAALPEML
;
A
#
# COMPACT_ATOMS: atom_id res chain seq x y z
N TYR A 1 29.18 -9.59 0.04
CA TYR A 1 28.18 -9.11 1.02
C TYR A 1 28.40 -9.82 2.36
N TYR A 2 28.14 -9.11 3.46
CA TYR A 2 28.25 -9.68 4.81
C TYR A 2 26.99 -10.44 5.18
N ILE A 3 25.86 -9.77 5.07
CA ILE A 3 24.54 -10.31 5.42
C ILE A 3 23.64 -10.18 4.21
N MET A 4 22.83 -11.18 3.99
CA MET A 4 21.69 -11.18 3.06
C MET A 4 20.43 -11.52 3.84
N ILE A 5 19.36 -10.77 3.60
CA ILE A 5 18.06 -10.97 4.24
C ILE A 5 17.07 -11.45 3.18
N ASP A 6 16.53 -12.65 3.38
CA ASP A 6 15.37 -13.14 2.63
C ASP A 6 14.09 -12.79 3.39
N ALA A 7 13.49 -11.68 3.02
CA ALA A 7 12.27 -11.18 3.66
C ALA A 7 10.99 -11.97 3.31
N SER A 8 11.09 -13.07 2.55
CA SER A 8 9.91 -13.90 2.27
C SER A 8 9.52 -14.71 3.50
N LEU A 9 8.24 -14.61 3.87
CA LEU A 9 7.66 -15.34 5.01
C LEU A 9 7.22 -16.77 4.65
N PHE A 10 7.00 -17.02 3.37
CA PHE A 10 6.53 -18.28 2.83
C PHE A 10 7.55 -18.82 1.82
N ASP A 11 7.27 -19.90 1.21
CA ASP A 11 7.98 -20.63 0.17
C ASP A 11 9.40 -20.17 -0.22
N MET A 12 10.25 -21.17 -0.46
CA MET A 12 11.57 -20.92 -1.01
C MET A 12 11.70 -21.53 -2.41
N PRO A 13 11.43 -20.76 -3.45
CA PRO A 13 11.59 -21.25 -4.81
C PRO A 13 13.07 -21.53 -5.15
N VAL A 14 13.31 -22.58 -5.94
CA VAL A 14 14.65 -23.06 -6.31
C VAL A 14 15.56 -21.95 -6.88
N HIS A 15 15.00 -20.99 -7.59
CA HIS A 15 15.77 -19.86 -8.14
C HIS A 15 16.42 -18.98 -7.06
N ARG A 16 15.85 -18.88 -5.86
CA ARG A 16 16.47 -18.15 -4.74
C ARG A 16 17.74 -18.85 -4.23
N LEU A 17 17.73 -20.17 -4.18
CA LEU A 17 18.94 -20.93 -3.81
C LEU A 17 20.10 -20.65 -4.79
N ARG A 18 19.78 -20.54 -6.09
CA ARG A 18 20.75 -20.16 -7.10
C ARG A 18 21.28 -18.74 -6.85
N LEU A 19 20.41 -17.79 -6.54
CA LEU A 19 20.78 -16.43 -6.19
C LEU A 19 21.69 -16.37 -4.96
N PHE A 20 21.37 -17.11 -3.90
CA PHE A 20 22.20 -17.18 -2.68
C PHE A 20 23.60 -17.70 -2.96
N ARG A 21 23.74 -18.72 -3.82
CA ARG A 21 25.04 -19.23 -4.26
C ARG A 21 25.86 -18.21 -5.06
N GLN A 22 25.19 -17.36 -5.86
CA GLN A 22 25.86 -16.33 -6.63
C GLN A 22 26.31 -15.15 -5.75
N ILE A 23 25.48 -14.71 -4.81
CA ILE A 23 25.76 -13.58 -3.93
C ILE A 23 26.90 -13.91 -2.93
N LYS A 24 27.03 -15.16 -2.50
CA LYS A 24 28.06 -15.61 -1.55
C LYS A 24 28.12 -14.76 -0.28
N ALA A 25 26.97 -14.43 0.29
CA ALA A 25 26.88 -13.74 1.57
C ALA A 25 27.47 -14.63 2.68
N LYS A 26 28.13 -14.01 3.67
CA LYS A 26 28.66 -14.76 4.86
C LYS A 26 27.54 -15.29 5.73
N SER A 27 26.45 -14.56 5.84
CA SER A 27 25.24 -14.95 6.58
C SER A 27 24.00 -14.69 5.73
N VAL A 28 23.06 -15.63 5.76
CA VAL A 28 21.73 -15.49 5.15
C VAL A 28 20.70 -15.63 6.25
N LEU A 29 19.90 -14.59 6.45
CA LEU A 29 18.81 -14.56 7.42
C LEU A 29 17.49 -14.78 6.68
N GLY A 30 16.57 -15.53 7.28
CA GLY A 30 15.25 -15.79 6.69
C GLY A 30 14.17 -15.93 7.75
N PHE A 31 12.92 -16.13 7.31
CA PHE A 31 11.76 -16.29 8.18
C PHE A 31 11.06 -17.61 7.87
N ASN A 32 10.68 -18.37 8.90
CA ASN A 32 9.94 -19.64 8.78
C ASN A 32 10.60 -20.64 7.81
N LYS A 33 11.94 -20.68 7.78
CA LYS A 33 12.68 -21.60 6.91
C LYS A 33 12.93 -22.94 7.61
N TRP A 34 12.84 -24.00 6.84
CA TRP A 34 13.04 -25.36 7.36
C TRP A 34 14.49 -25.55 7.81
N PRO A 35 14.75 -26.13 8.98
CA PRO A 35 16.11 -26.37 9.49
C PRO A 35 17.00 -27.20 8.54
N SER A 36 16.39 -28.03 7.68
CA SER A 36 17.11 -28.82 6.67
C SER A 36 17.73 -27.97 5.55
N ILE A 37 17.34 -26.70 5.40
CA ILE A 37 17.86 -25.83 4.35
C ILE A 37 19.12 -25.11 4.86
N LYS A 38 20.25 -25.77 4.70
CA LYS A 38 21.59 -25.32 5.16
C LYS A 38 22.08 -23.98 4.58
N HIS A 39 21.31 -23.34 3.72
CA HIS A 39 21.69 -22.04 3.14
C HIS A 39 21.39 -20.85 4.04
N TYR A 40 20.53 -21.03 5.05
CA TYR A 40 20.23 -20.01 6.05
C TYR A 40 21.13 -20.18 7.27
N SER A 41 21.80 -19.11 7.66
CA SER A 41 22.58 -19.04 8.89
C SER A 41 21.66 -18.91 10.11
N HIS A 42 20.51 -18.26 9.91
CA HIS A 42 19.47 -18.09 10.93
C HIS A 42 18.10 -18.01 10.28
N SER A 43 17.08 -18.58 10.94
CA SER A 43 15.68 -18.46 10.54
C SER A 43 14.85 -18.02 11.72
N PHE A 44 14.21 -16.87 11.60
CA PHE A 44 13.31 -16.37 12.61
C PHE A 44 11.97 -17.11 12.54
N ASP A 45 11.44 -17.48 13.70
CA ASP A 45 10.05 -17.90 13.81
C ASP A 45 9.17 -16.65 13.73
N PHE A 46 8.30 -16.60 12.73
CA PHE A 46 7.41 -15.49 12.49
C PHE A 46 5.95 -15.96 12.47
N ASP A 47 5.15 -15.48 13.42
CA ASP A 47 3.73 -15.82 13.48
C ASP A 47 2.91 -14.96 12.50
N CYS A 48 2.72 -15.48 11.29
CA CYS A 48 1.93 -14.82 10.24
C CYS A 48 0.46 -14.62 10.62
N GLN A 49 -0.06 -15.33 11.64
CA GLN A 49 -1.44 -15.18 12.08
C GLN A 49 -1.60 -14.06 13.12
N ARG A 50 -0.54 -13.67 13.80
CA ARG A 50 -0.58 -12.67 14.87
C ARG A 50 0.09 -11.37 14.50
N TRP A 51 1.17 -11.42 13.74
CA TRP A 51 2.05 -10.27 13.54
C TRP A 51 1.80 -9.57 12.21
N HIS A 52 1.93 -8.27 12.23
CA HIS A 52 2.04 -7.45 11.03
C HIS A 52 3.44 -7.63 10.41
N VAL A 53 3.56 -7.44 9.08
CA VAL A 53 4.81 -7.67 8.35
C VAL A 53 5.98 -6.81 8.87
N THR A 54 5.73 -5.63 9.41
CA THR A 54 6.76 -4.75 9.99
C THR A 54 7.51 -5.41 11.15
N LYS A 55 6.92 -6.38 11.85
CA LYS A 55 7.58 -7.15 12.89
C LYS A 55 8.84 -7.88 12.40
N THR A 56 8.96 -8.12 11.10
CA THR A 56 10.18 -8.67 10.50
C THR A 56 11.38 -7.76 10.70
N PHE A 57 11.18 -6.45 10.65
CA PHE A 57 12.26 -5.45 10.85
C PHE A 57 12.76 -5.47 12.29
N GLU A 58 11.86 -5.53 13.26
CA GLU A 58 12.22 -5.61 14.66
C GLU A 58 13.03 -6.90 14.95
N LEU A 59 12.56 -8.07 14.47
CA LEU A 59 13.27 -9.33 14.66
C LEU A 59 14.69 -9.31 14.08
N ILE A 60 14.87 -8.70 12.93
CA ILE A 60 16.20 -8.54 12.31
C ILE A 60 17.05 -7.59 13.14
N ALA A 61 16.51 -6.45 13.56
CA ALA A 61 17.24 -5.45 14.32
C ALA A 61 17.66 -5.98 15.69
N ASP A 62 16.79 -6.70 16.39
CA ASP A 62 17.10 -7.36 17.66
C ASP A 62 18.26 -8.37 17.49
N TYR A 63 18.20 -9.19 16.45
CA TYR A 63 19.25 -10.16 16.14
C TYR A 63 20.61 -9.50 15.84
N LEU A 64 20.56 -8.35 15.18
CA LEU A 64 21.76 -7.57 14.85
C LEU A 64 22.17 -6.59 15.95
N GLN A 65 21.47 -6.59 17.09
CA GLN A 65 21.68 -5.67 18.23
C GLN A 65 21.61 -4.19 17.83
N LEU A 66 20.68 -3.87 16.92
CA LEU A 66 20.38 -2.50 16.47
C LEU A 66 19.26 -1.89 17.33
N ASP A 67 19.15 -0.57 17.29
CA ASP A 67 18.02 0.12 17.91
C ASP A 67 16.71 -0.21 17.18
N THR A 68 15.71 -0.68 17.92
CA THR A 68 14.40 -1.10 17.40
C THR A 68 13.34 -0.02 17.49
N ARG A 69 13.65 1.15 18.05
CA ARG A 69 12.69 2.25 18.20
C ARG A 69 12.22 2.76 16.85
N GLY A 70 10.91 2.78 16.63
CA GLY A 70 10.27 3.26 15.39
C GLY A 70 10.29 2.25 14.22
N LEU A 71 10.69 0.98 14.43
CA LEU A 71 10.68 -0.06 13.40
C LEU A 71 9.29 -0.69 13.17
N ASP A 72 8.30 -0.30 13.93
CA ASP A 72 6.89 -0.67 13.78
C ASP A 72 6.18 0.11 12.67
N ALA A 73 6.82 1.15 12.13
CA ALA A 73 6.31 2.01 11.07
C ALA A 73 7.12 1.89 9.77
N TYR A 74 6.49 2.27 8.66
CA TYR A 74 7.20 2.42 7.39
C TYR A 74 7.91 3.78 7.35
N ASP A 75 9.13 3.80 6.85
CA ASP A 75 9.90 5.01 6.60
C ASP A 75 10.15 5.16 5.09
N LEU A 76 9.69 6.27 4.52
CA LEU A 76 9.82 6.57 3.10
C LEU A 76 10.31 8.01 2.92
N ALA A 77 11.36 8.18 2.14
CA ALA A 77 11.88 9.48 1.78
C ALA A 77 11.51 9.86 0.35
N VAL A 78 11.11 11.10 0.16
CA VAL A 78 10.89 11.70 -1.17
C VAL A 78 11.83 12.90 -1.32
N PRO A 79 12.56 13.04 -2.46
CA PRO A 79 13.41 14.19 -2.71
C PRO A 79 12.64 15.51 -2.59
N GLY A 80 13.25 16.50 -1.90
CA GLY A 80 12.64 17.81 -1.65
C GLY A 80 12.12 18.52 -2.92
N PRO A 81 12.86 18.57 -4.03
CA PRO A 81 12.34 19.15 -5.28
C PRO A 81 11.04 18.51 -5.78
N ILE A 82 10.91 17.18 -5.68
CA ILE A 82 9.68 16.46 -6.08
C ILE A 82 8.53 16.80 -5.13
N MET A 83 8.79 16.90 -3.82
CA MET A 83 7.78 17.34 -2.86
C MET A 83 7.26 18.73 -3.18
N GLN A 84 8.14 19.66 -3.55
CA GLN A 84 7.78 21.03 -3.92
C GLN A 84 6.99 21.08 -5.24
N GLU A 85 7.42 20.33 -6.25
CA GLU A 85 6.73 20.24 -7.54
C GLU A 85 5.29 19.73 -7.36
N VAL A 86 5.12 18.68 -6.57
CA VAL A 86 3.78 18.12 -6.28
C VAL A 86 2.95 19.11 -5.43
N ALA A 87 3.56 19.81 -4.46
CA ALA A 87 2.87 20.83 -3.69
C ALA A 87 2.32 21.98 -4.59
N GLN A 88 3.13 22.44 -5.55
CA GLN A 88 2.72 23.46 -6.52
C GLN A 88 1.58 22.96 -7.42
N TYR A 89 1.66 21.71 -7.88
CA TYR A 89 0.61 21.08 -8.64
C TYR A 89 -0.70 20.99 -7.84
N LEU A 90 -0.65 20.51 -6.59
CA LEU A 90 -1.83 20.41 -5.73
C LEU A 90 -2.44 21.78 -5.44
N ALA A 91 -1.62 22.81 -5.23
CA ALA A 91 -2.08 24.18 -5.03
C ALA A 91 -2.78 24.78 -6.27
N SER A 92 -2.53 24.24 -7.47
CA SER A 92 -3.23 24.65 -8.71
C SER A 92 -4.60 24.00 -8.88
N LEU A 93 -4.91 22.95 -8.09
CA LEU A 93 -6.20 22.30 -8.11
C LEU A 93 -7.18 23.04 -7.19
N SER A 94 -8.46 23.07 -7.59
CA SER A 94 -9.51 23.65 -6.76
C SER A 94 -9.99 22.64 -5.73
N GLY A 95 -9.54 22.79 -4.48
CA GLY A 95 -10.04 21.99 -3.37
C GLY A 95 -9.03 21.01 -2.74
N LYS A 96 -9.53 20.21 -1.78
CA LYS A 96 -8.75 19.25 -1.04
C LYS A 96 -8.46 18.01 -1.87
N ALA A 97 -7.20 17.59 -1.88
CA ALA A 97 -6.73 16.48 -2.73
C ALA A 97 -7.14 15.11 -2.16
N VAL A 98 -7.91 14.35 -2.92
CA VAL A 98 -8.23 12.94 -2.63
C VAL A 98 -7.53 12.07 -3.67
N VAL A 99 -6.55 11.28 -3.23
CA VAL A 99 -5.82 10.36 -4.12
C VAL A 99 -6.55 9.02 -4.20
N ILE A 100 -6.90 8.59 -5.40
CA ILE A 100 -7.65 7.36 -5.63
C ILE A 100 -6.82 6.43 -6.53
N ASN A 101 -6.58 5.22 -6.03
CA ASN A 101 -6.08 4.10 -6.81
C ASN A 101 -7.18 3.04 -6.92
N ILE A 102 -7.45 2.54 -8.12
CA ILE A 102 -8.39 1.42 -8.32
C ILE A 102 -7.71 0.10 -8.68
N PHE A 103 -6.44 0.16 -9.04
CA PHE A 103 -5.70 -1.00 -9.54
C PHE A 103 -4.96 -1.73 -8.41
N ALA A 104 -4.98 -3.05 -8.47
CA ALA A 104 -4.19 -3.93 -7.62
C ALA A 104 -3.31 -4.86 -8.49
N GLY A 105 -2.39 -5.57 -7.87
CA GLY A 105 -1.54 -6.53 -8.57
C GLY A 105 -2.30 -7.72 -9.21
N HIS A 106 -3.59 -7.88 -8.89
CA HIS A 106 -4.48 -8.85 -9.50
C HIS A 106 -5.88 -8.26 -9.69
N ALA A 107 -6.51 -8.54 -10.84
CA ALA A 107 -7.83 -7.99 -11.18
C ALA A 107 -8.91 -8.25 -10.11
N ASP A 108 -8.87 -9.42 -9.46
CA ASP A 108 -9.84 -9.78 -8.41
C ASP A 108 -9.81 -8.87 -7.18
N ARG A 109 -8.72 -8.14 -6.98
CA ARG A 109 -8.53 -7.18 -5.88
C ARG A 109 -8.74 -5.73 -6.31
N SER A 110 -8.83 -5.47 -7.61
CA SER A 110 -9.04 -4.12 -8.17
C SER A 110 -10.51 -3.71 -8.09
N LEU A 111 -10.78 -2.41 -8.03
CA LEU A 111 -12.10 -1.87 -8.28
C LEU A 111 -12.37 -1.85 -9.79
N SER A 112 -13.65 -1.91 -10.18
CA SER A 112 -14.05 -1.73 -11.58
C SER A 112 -14.16 -0.25 -11.96
N GLN A 113 -14.15 0.04 -13.26
CA GLN A 113 -14.40 1.39 -13.76
C GLN A 113 -15.82 1.88 -13.44
N THR A 114 -16.81 0.98 -13.40
CA THR A 114 -18.17 1.29 -12.94
C THR A 114 -18.19 1.70 -11.47
N GLN A 115 -17.47 0.97 -10.61
CA GLN A 115 -17.33 1.34 -9.20
C GLN A 115 -16.56 2.67 -9.04
N LEU A 116 -15.56 2.94 -9.89
CA LEU A 116 -14.89 4.24 -9.90
C LEU A 116 -15.85 5.38 -10.25
N ALA A 117 -16.65 5.24 -11.32
CA ALA A 117 -17.63 6.27 -11.70
C ALA A 117 -18.61 6.55 -10.54
N GLU A 118 -19.20 5.49 -9.97
CA GLU A 118 -20.10 5.62 -8.82
C GLU A 118 -19.42 6.26 -7.59
N LEU A 119 -18.16 5.91 -7.33
CA LEU A 119 -17.37 6.47 -6.23
C LEU A 119 -17.14 7.97 -6.43
N LEU A 120 -16.76 8.38 -7.64
CA LEU A 120 -16.52 9.78 -7.96
C LEU A 120 -17.79 10.61 -7.80
N ASP A 121 -18.93 10.15 -8.36
CA ASP A 121 -20.22 10.83 -8.24
C ASP A 121 -20.60 11.05 -6.77
N LYS A 122 -20.53 9.99 -5.95
CA LYS A 122 -20.91 10.06 -4.52
C LYS A 122 -19.90 10.86 -3.68
N LEU A 123 -18.60 10.75 -3.97
CA LEU A 123 -17.55 11.50 -3.27
C LEU A 123 -17.70 13.01 -3.50
N LEU A 124 -17.83 13.43 -4.75
CA LEU A 124 -17.96 14.85 -5.11
C LEU A 124 -19.28 15.44 -4.61
N ALA A 125 -20.37 14.67 -4.64
CA ALA A 125 -21.63 15.09 -4.06
C ALA A 125 -21.56 15.30 -2.54
N ARG A 126 -20.82 14.46 -1.82
CA ARG A 126 -20.67 14.54 -0.35
C ARG A 126 -19.66 15.60 0.07
N HIS A 127 -18.60 15.79 -0.71
CA HIS A 127 -17.51 16.73 -0.43
C HIS A 127 -17.29 17.65 -1.64
N PRO A 128 -18.24 18.57 -1.92
CA PRO A 128 -18.07 19.58 -2.95
C PRO A 128 -16.86 20.46 -2.61
N GLY A 129 -15.95 20.63 -3.51
CA GLY A 129 -14.68 21.31 -3.26
C GLY A 129 -13.51 20.36 -2.97
N SER A 130 -13.67 19.05 -3.22
CA SER A 130 -12.55 18.13 -3.30
C SER A 130 -12.09 17.97 -4.75
N ALA A 131 -10.79 17.74 -4.94
CA ALA A 131 -10.18 17.36 -6.21
C ALA A 131 -9.73 15.89 -6.13
N ALA A 132 -10.28 15.03 -7.00
CA ALA A 132 -9.88 13.63 -7.06
C ALA A 132 -8.72 13.43 -8.03
N ILE A 133 -7.64 12.80 -7.56
CA ILE A 133 -6.44 12.51 -8.35
C ILE A 133 -6.33 11.01 -8.52
N LEU A 134 -6.47 10.53 -9.75
CA LEU A 134 -6.45 9.10 -10.07
C LEU A 134 -5.02 8.62 -10.34
N LEU A 135 -4.57 7.61 -9.61
CA LEU A 135 -3.29 6.94 -9.88
C LEU A 135 -3.47 5.93 -11.02
N ASP A 136 -3.23 6.35 -12.24
CA ASP A 136 -3.37 5.54 -13.46
C ASP A 136 -2.13 5.68 -14.35
N HIS A 137 -1.01 5.08 -13.93
CA HIS A 137 0.25 5.15 -14.67
C HIS A 137 0.22 4.41 -16.03
N ARG A 138 -0.70 3.43 -16.18
CA ARG A 138 -0.88 2.67 -17.43
C ARG A 138 -1.90 3.28 -18.37
N ARG A 139 -2.59 4.34 -17.92
CA ARG A 139 -3.65 4.98 -18.69
C ARG A 139 -4.76 4.01 -19.10
N GLU A 140 -5.24 3.20 -18.12
CA GLU A 140 -6.27 2.17 -18.34
C GLU A 140 -7.70 2.67 -18.05
N ILE A 141 -7.86 3.82 -17.37
CA ILE A 141 -9.18 4.41 -17.09
C ILE A 141 -9.79 4.94 -18.38
N ARG A 142 -11.06 4.56 -18.66
CA ARG A 142 -11.79 4.88 -19.90
C ARG A 142 -13.14 5.53 -19.67
N ILE A 143 -13.52 5.82 -18.45
CA ILE A 143 -14.78 6.53 -18.13
C ILE A 143 -14.61 8.03 -18.37
N PRO A 144 -15.70 8.74 -18.70
CA PRO A 144 -15.71 10.20 -18.64
C PRO A 144 -15.37 10.68 -17.23
N LEU A 145 -14.55 11.71 -17.12
CA LEU A 145 -14.14 12.27 -15.83
C LEU A 145 -14.77 13.66 -15.66
N PRO A 146 -15.38 13.94 -14.49
CA PRO A 146 -15.81 15.30 -14.13
C PRO A 146 -14.62 16.29 -14.09
N PRO A 147 -14.87 17.61 -14.17
CA PRO A 147 -13.81 18.63 -14.14
C PRO A 147 -12.94 18.60 -12.87
N GLU A 148 -13.49 18.15 -11.74
CA GLU A 148 -12.82 18.02 -10.45
C GLU A 148 -11.93 16.78 -10.35
N VAL A 149 -11.91 15.94 -11.39
CA VAL A 149 -11.17 14.69 -11.44
C VAL A 149 -10.05 14.77 -12.44
N VAL A 150 -8.84 14.53 -12.00
CA VAL A 150 -7.64 14.54 -12.84
C VAL A 150 -6.89 13.21 -12.74
N ILE A 151 -6.29 12.79 -13.85
CA ILE A 151 -5.35 11.70 -13.83
C ILE A 151 -3.99 12.26 -13.41
N ASN A 152 -3.32 11.60 -12.47
CA ASN A 152 -1.96 11.95 -12.07
C ASN A 152 -1.08 12.24 -13.30
N PRO A 153 -0.57 13.47 -13.45
CA PRO A 153 0.24 13.84 -14.60
C PRO A 153 1.66 13.28 -14.55
N PHE A 154 2.11 12.89 -13.37
CA PHE A 154 3.47 12.40 -13.15
C PHE A 154 3.57 10.89 -13.42
N ASN A 155 4.79 10.42 -13.70
CA ASN A 155 5.06 9.01 -14.08
C ASN A 155 6.19 8.35 -13.27
N THR A 156 6.64 8.96 -12.19
CA THR A 156 7.61 8.32 -11.30
C THR A 156 6.99 7.91 -9.96
N LEU A 157 7.59 6.90 -9.33
CA LEU A 157 7.18 6.44 -8.02
C LEU A 157 7.28 7.54 -6.96
N HIS A 158 8.34 8.35 -6.97
CA HIS A 158 8.53 9.44 -6.01
C HIS A 158 7.41 10.50 -6.12
N HIS A 159 6.91 10.79 -7.31
CA HIS A 159 5.76 11.69 -7.46
C HIS A 159 4.47 11.08 -6.92
N ALA A 160 4.23 9.77 -7.14
CA ALA A 160 3.08 9.10 -6.53
C ALA A 160 3.19 9.11 -5.00
N MET A 161 4.38 8.88 -4.45
CA MET A 161 4.67 8.99 -3.02
C MET A 161 4.42 10.43 -2.51
N ALA A 162 4.88 11.45 -3.23
CA ALA A 162 4.65 12.85 -2.87
C ALA A 162 3.17 13.26 -2.90
N LEU A 163 2.40 12.75 -3.87
CA LEU A 163 0.94 12.94 -3.92
C LEU A 163 0.26 12.31 -2.68
N ILE A 164 0.62 11.07 -2.35
CA ILE A 164 0.09 10.37 -1.18
C ILE A 164 0.47 11.11 0.11
N ALA A 165 1.71 11.55 0.25
CA ALA A 165 2.19 12.26 1.42
C ALA A 165 1.45 13.59 1.66
N GLN A 166 0.96 14.24 0.61
CA GLN A 166 0.30 15.54 0.67
C GLN A 166 -1.22 15.50 0.50
N ALA A 167 -1.79 14.34 0.18
CA ALA A 167 -3.24 14.16 0.07
C ALA A 167 -3.95 14.34 1.43
N GLU A 168 -5.21 14.79 1.39
CA GLU A 168 -6.10 14.82 2.54
C GLU A 168 -6.71 13.45 2.84
N LEU A 169 -6.95 12.65 1.79
CA LEU A 169 -7.48 11.30 1.89
C LEU A 169 -6.91 10.42 0.79
N ILE A 170 -6.70 9.15 1.10
CA ILE A 170 -6.35 8.12 0.12
C ILE A 170 -7.45 7.05 0.09
N ILE A 171 -7.81 6.59 -1.12
CA ILE A 171 -8.69 5.43 -1.32
C ILE A 171 -7.94 4.45 -2.22
N SER A 172 -7.72 3.23 -1.76
CA SER A 172 -6.94 2.24 -2.52
C SER A 172 -7.34 0.80 -2.19
N PRO A 173 -7.31 -0.13 -3.15
CA PRO A 173 -7.26 -1.54 -2.81
C PRO A 173 -5.94 -1.90 -2.12
N ASP A 174 -5.84 -3.13 -1.62
CA ASP A 174 -4.63 -3.75 -1.04
C ASP A 174 -3.45 -3.73 -2.02
N THR A 175 -2.61 -2.70 -1.89
CA THR A 175 -1.42 -2.44 -2.73
C THR A 175 -0.35 -1.68 -1.92
N SER A 176 0.79 -1.40 -2.58
CA SER A 176 1.84 -0.54 -2.00
C SER A 176 1.36 0.86 -1.57
N VAL A 177 0.29 1.37 -2.17
CA VAL A 177 -0.32 2.67 -1.80
C VAL A 177 -0.75 2.68 -0.32
N VAL A 178 -1.25 1.55 0.20
CA VAL A 178 -1.62 1.40 1.61
C VAL A 178 -0.41 1.63 2.53
N HIS A 179 0.72 1.04 2.20
CA HIS A 179 1.95 1.14 2.99
C HIS A 179 2.62 2.52 2.83
N MET A 180 2.49 3.14 1.67
CA MET A 180 2.91 4.53 1.46
C MET A 180 2.06 5.48 2.32
N ALA A 181 0.74 5.30 2.37
CA ALA A 181 -0.14 6.09 3.23
C ALA A 181 0.21 5.92 4.72
N ALA A 182 0.56 4.70 5.14
CA ALA A 182 0.99 4.40 6.50
C ALA A 182 2.27 5.15 6.89
N ALA A 183 3.25 5.27 5.98
CA ALA A 183 4.52 5.95 6.24
C ALA A 183 4.34 7.43 6.63
N TRP A 184 3.27 8.09 6.18
CA TRP A 184 2.94 9.48 6.53
C TRP A 184 1.69 9.60 7.39
N ASN A 185 1.19 8.50 7.97
CA ASN A 185 -0.01 8.46 8.81
C ASN A 185 -1.22 9.18 8.16
N LYS A 186 -1.41 8.98 6.85
CA LYS A 186 -2.45 9.67 6.07
C LYS A 186 -3.83 9.02 6.27
N PRO A 187 -4.92 9.81 6.26
CA PRO A 187 -6.26 9.24 6.20
C PRO A 187 -6.39 8.28 5.02
N LEU A 188 -6.79 7.03 5.28
CA LEU A 188 -6.86 5.99 4.27
C LEU A 188 -8.15 5.17 4.40
N ILE A 189 -8.78 4.91 3.25
CA ILE A 189 -9.78 3.85 3.10
C ILE A 189 -9.18 2.76 2.22
N ALA A 190 -8.89 1.61 2.82
CA ALA A 190 -8.24 0.49 2.15
C ALA A 190 -9.23 -0.66 1.91
N VAL A 191 -9.34 -1.12 0.66
CA VAL A 191 -10.25 -2.20 0.27
C VAL A 191 -9.48 -3.51 0.09
N TYR A 192 -9.86 -4.53 0.83
CA TYR A 192 -9.24 -5.83 0.84
C TYR A 192 -10.22 -6.92 0.39
N LYS A 193 -9.76 -7.87 -0.42
CA LYS A 193 -10.43 -9.14 -0.58
C LYS A 193 -10.24 -9.97 0.69
N ASP A 194 -11.26 -10.72 1.10
CA ASP A 194 -11.14 -11.57 2.28
C ASP A 194 -10.16 -12.73 2.04
N VAL A 195 -8.92 -12.50 2.45
CA VAL A 195 -7.86 -13.50 2.56
C VAL A 195 -7.28 -13.35 3.96
N LEU A 196 -7.80 -14.13 4.91
CA LEU A 196 -7.60 -13.95 6.35
C LEU A 196 -6.15 -13.64 6.75
N LEU A 197 -5.20 -14.40 6.19
CA LEU A 197 -3.79 -14.22 6.46
C LEU A 197 -3.27 -12.87 5.93
N ASN A 198 -3.60 -12.52 4.68
CA ASN A 198 -3.16 -11.27 4.07
C ASN A 198 -3.77 -10.05 4.75
N ASN A 199 -5.04 -10.13 5.14
CA ASN A 199 -5.78 -9.03 5.73
C ASN A 199 -5.22 -8.57 7.08
N ARG A 200 -4.47 -9.43 7.75
CA ARG A 200 -3.75 -9.12 9.00
C ARG A 200 -2.29 -8.78 8.74
N LEU A 201 -1.60 -9.64 8.02
CA LEU A 201 -0.18 -9.51 7.74
C LEU A 201 0.18 -8.21 7.00
N TRP A 202 -0.69 -7.80 6.08
CA TRP A 202 -0.55 -6.62 5.23
C TRP A 202 -1.62 -5.56 5.49
N ALA A 203 -2.25 -5.59 6.68
CA ALA A 203 -3.18 -4.54 7.09
C ALA A 203 -2.53 -3.14 6.98
N PRO A 204 -3.31 -2.05 6.96
CA PRO A 204 -2.72 -0.71 7.04
C PRO A 204 -1.80 -0.53 8.25
N GLY A 205 -2.14 -1.11 9.40
CA GLY A 205 -1.29 -1.15 10.60
C GLY A 205 -1.19 0.17 11.37
N TYR A 206 -2.10 1.13 11.15
CA TYR A 206 -2.13 2.41 11.86
C TYR A 206 -3.57 2.94 12.03
N ASP A 207 -3.79 3.83 12.99
CA ASP A 207 -5.14 4.20 13.45
C ASP A 207 -5.91 5.09 12.46
N ASN A 208 -5.21 5.87 11.63
CA ASN A 208 -5.81 6.79 10.66
C ASN A 208 -6.29 6.08 9.38
N ALA A 209 -6.35 4.75 9.40
CA ALA A 209 -6.81 3.94 8.29
C ALA A 209 -8.10 3.17 8.62
N ARG A 210 -8.96 3.04 7.62
CA ARG A 210 -10.14 2.19 7.66
C ARG A 210 -10.01 1.06 6.65
N GLN A 211 -10.01 -0.18 7.15
CA GLN A 211 -9.94 -1.37 6.31
C GLN A 211 -11.34 -1.91 6.01
N ILE A 212 -11.69 -1.98 4.73
CA ILE A 212 -12.96 -2.55 4.24
C ILE A 212 -12.67 -3.93 3.65
N ILE A 213 -13.13 -4.99 4.29
CA ILE A 213 -12.95 -6.36 3.82
C ILE A 213 -14.17 -6.81 3.00
N VAL A 214 -13.93 -7.24 1.77
CA VAL A 214 -14.93 -7.85 0.88
C VAL A 214 -14.96 -9.35 1.12
N LYS A 215 -15.94 -9.80 1.90
CA LYS A 215 -16.01 -11.18 2.43
C LYS A 215 -16.20 -12.29 1.39
N CYS A 216 -16.80 -11.98 0.24
CA CYS A 216 -17.06 -12.98 -0.79
C CYS A 216 -16.78 -12.44 -2.18
N GLY A 217 -16.24 -13.27 -3.06
CA GLY A 217 -16.08 -12.97 -4.47
C GLY A 217 -14.90 -12.05 -4.80
N LYS A 218 -15.06 -11.30 -5.88
CA LYS A 218 -14.05 -10.36 -6.40
C LYS A 218 -14.44 -8.94 -6.02
N VAL A 219 -13.46 -8.10 -5.71
CA VAL A 219 -13.67 -6.70 -5.31
C VAL A 219 -14.47 -5.94 -6.38
N HIS A 220 -14.08 -6.07 -7.64
CA HIS A 220 -14.75 -5.37 -8.76
C HIS A 220 -16.19 -5.83 -9.05
N GLN A 221 -16.66 -6.92 -8.43
CA GLN A 221 -18.02 -7.45 -8.60
C GLN A 221 -18.89 -7.24 -7.36
N HIS A 222 -18.32 -6.73 -6.26
CA HIS A 222 -19.04 -6.61 -5.00
C HIS A 222 -20.03 -5.43 -5.04
N ARG A 223 -21.33 -5.77 -4.96
CA ARG A 223 -22.40 -4.78 -4.88
C ARG A 223 -22.37 -4.06 -3.52
N GLY A 224 -22.64 -2.75 -3.52
CA GLY A 224 -22.65 -1.93 -2.30
C GLY A 224 -21.25 -1.64 -1.72
N LEU A 225 -20.16 -1.99 -2.42
CA LEU A 225 -18.80 -1.66 -1.98
C LEU A 225 -18.61 -0.14 -1.91
N VAL A 226 -19.07 0.57 -2.93
CA VAL A 226 -18.94 2.03 -2.99
C VAL A 226 -19.68 2.69 -1.82
N ASP A 227 -20.88 2.23 -1.46
CA ASP A 227 -21.61 2.75 -0.30
C ASP A 227 -20.83 2.55 1.01
N ARG A 228 -20.15 1.42 1.15
CA ARG A 228 -19.27 1.16 2.31
C ARG A 228 -18.06 2.10 2.33
N ILE A 229 -17.47 2.41 1.17
CA ILE A 229 -16.38 3.38 1.05
C ILE A 229 -16.89 4.76 1.44
N ILE A 230 -18.04 5.18 0.91
CA ILE A 230 -18.64 6.48 1.21
C ILE A 230 -19.03 6.60 2.68
N ALA A 231 -19.57 5.54 3.29
CA ALA A 231 -19.87 5.53 4.71
C ALA A 231 -18.63 5.61 5.62
N ALA A 232 -17.46 5.21 5.11
CA ALA A 232 -16.19 5.25 5.82
C ALA A 232 -15.45 6.60 5.64
N LEU A 233 -15.94 7.52 4.78
CA LEU A 233 -15.34 8.84 4.60
C LEU A 233 -15.38 9.64 5.92
N PRO A 234 -14.35 10.45 6.21
CA PRO A 234 -14.41 11.40 7.32
C PRO A 234 -15.56 12.40 7.10
N GLU A 235 -16.08 12.96 8.19
CA GLU A 235 -17.20 13.93 8.11
C GLU A 235 -16.79 15.21 7.38
N MET A 236 -15.54 15.62 7.52
CA MET A 236 -14.94 16.77 6.81
C MET A 236 -13.66 16.35 6.11
N LEU A 237 -13.62 16.54 4.81
CA LEU A 237 -12.41 16.50 3.99
C LEU A 237 -11.84 17.89 3.87
#